data_10c75a925c7a719532741b03e2ca1433
#
_entry.id   10c75a925c7a719532741b03e2ca1433
#
_cell.length_a   1.000
_cell.length_b   1.000
_cell.length_c   1.000
_cell.angle_alpha   90.00
_cell.angle_beta   90.00
_cell.angle_gamma   90.00
#
_symmetry.space_group_name_H-M   'P 1'
#
loop_
_entity.id
_entity.type
_entity.pdbx_description
1 polymer ?
#
loop_
_entity_poly.entity_id
_entity_poly.type
_entity_poly.pdbx_seq_one_letter_code
_entity_poly.pdbx_strand_id
1 'polypeptide(L)'
;VRASGKAFRLLAVVLAGVVALAPLSPVRAAAPDVLPLNVTNDSGRPGQVHLYVVGVNTNTGRLGYVDASGTFTPWPAGSLPPSPAPDVSISGPANGATTTLRVPRGISGRVYFSFGEKIDFFLTPDGLVQPAPWNPSDANHDLLFDWSEFTYNDDGLWLNSSQVDMFSVPHSVAVTNAAGATTRTGVLVPDGRERVFNAVQGQAGGWSGLITTRPDGLRLRVLSPAKGIDAGVFDSAYLDGYIGSAWDAYRSQTLTVVPFQHEPGKRFSGRTGADGVMRFTDGTGAVVASFQRPTTKDVFGCDGRLHAPNDAVVGPIARTLCAALHRSTLGYLHTQPTYDAGQFYTRDITNHYSRIVHANMADGRAYGFPFDDVGGFESLVHDGDPSSAAIGLTP
;
A
#
# COMPACT_ATOMS: atom_id res chain seq x y z
N VAL A 1 -24.54 -18.89 10.78
CA VAL A 1 -23.54 -18.16 10.03
C VAL A 1 -23.00 -17.09 10.98
N ARG A 2 -21.83 -17.32 11.57
CA ARG A 2 -21.17 -16.32 12.44
C ARG A 2 -20.37 -15.40 11.53
N ALA A 3 -20.84 -14.16 11.34
CA ALA A 3 -20.04 -13.09 10.80
C ALA A 3 -18.92 -12.80 11.81
N SER A 4 -17.69 -13.22 11.50
CA SER A 4 -16.52 -12.79 12.26
C SER A 4 -16.27 -11.33 11.87
N GLY A 5 -16.67 -10.43 12.75
CA GLY A 5 -16.28 -9.02 12.66
C GLY A 5 -14.76 -8.93 12.78
N LYS A 6 -14.05 -8.94 11.65
CA LYS A 6 -12.64 -8.54 11.62
C LYS A 6 -12.60 -7.05 11.82
N ALA A 7 -12.22 -6.66 13.02
CA ALA A 7 -11.91 -5.29 13.35
C ALA A 7 -10.99 -4.71 12.26
N PHE A 8 -11.39 -3.60 11.73
CA PHE A 8 -10.72 -2.81 10.73
C PHE A 8 -9.33 -2.42 11.26
N ARG A 9 -8.28 -3.04 10.75
CA ARG A 9 -6.93 -2.52 10.91
C ARG A 9 -6.65 -1.60 9.73
N LEU A 10 -6.84 -0.28 9.93
CA LEU A 10 -6.13 0.68 9.12
C LEU A 10 -4.66 0.29 9.20
N LEU A 11 -4.05 0.03 8.04
CA LEU A 11 -2.61 0.03 7.92
C LEU A 11 -2.20 1.52 8.08
N ALA A 12 -2.10 1.96 9.34
CA ALA A 12 -1.42 3.20 9.63
C ALA A 12 0.05 2.92 9.31
N VAL A 13 0.51 3.43 8.16
CA VAL A 13 1.93 3.57 7.91
C VAL A 13 2.42 4.63 8.91
N VAL A 14 2.65 4.21 10.15
CA VAL A 14 3.36 5.02 11.13
C VAL A 14 4.84 4.80 10.84
N LEU A 15 5.40 5.64 9.99
CA LEU A 15 6.85 5.77 9.92
C LEU A 15 7.32 6.23 11.32
N ALA A 16 8.06 5.37 12.00
CA ALA A 16 8.76 5.73 13.23
C ALA A 16 9.86 6.75 12.89
N GLY A 17 9.57 8.02 13.14
CA GLY A 17 10.58 9.07 13.09
C GLY A 17 11.63 8.82 14.18
N VAL A 18 12.87 8.54 13.77
CA VAL A 18 14.02 8.52 14.67
C VAL A 18 14.39 9.96 15.01
N VAL A 19 14.23 10.35 16.27
CA VAL A 19 14.74 11.63 16.77
C VAL A 19 16.27 11.53 16.83
N ALA A 20 16.94 12.01 15.80
CA ALA A 20 18.35 12.34 15.84
C ALA A 20 18.48 13.80 16.33
N LEU A 21 19.21 14.03 17.41
CA LEU A 21 19.62 15.36 17.85
C LEU A 21 20.49 15.99 16.75
N ALA A 22 19.89 16.84 15.94
CA ALA A 22 20.55 17.62 14.89
C ALA A 22 20.92 19.03 15.42
N PRO A 23 22.00 19.67 14.90
CA PRO A 23 22.35 21.05 15.23
C PRO A 23 21.23 21.99 14.81
N LEU A 24 21.09 23.12 15.51
CA LEU A 24 20.08 24.17 15.30
C LEU A 24 19.88 24.47 13.81
N SER A 25 18.85 23.87 13.23
CA SER A 25 18.40 24.15 11.86
C SER A 25 17.67 25.49 11.82
N PRO A 26 17.72 26.21 10.70
CA PRO A 26 16.96 27.45 10.55
C PRO A 26 15.47 27.16 10.84
N VAL A 27 14.79 28.14 11.43
CA VAL A 27 13.36 28.08 11.74
C VAL A 27 12.63 27.62 10.48
N ARG A 28 12.22 26.38 10.46
CA ARG A 28 11.47 25.78 9.35
C ARG A 28 10.06 26.38 9.42
N ALA A 29 9.58 26.95 8.31
CA ALA A 29 8.18 27.35 8.25
C ALA A 29 7.34 26.11 8.56
N ALA A 30 6.40 26.21 9.49
CA ALA A 30 5.54 25.08 9.79
C ALA A 30 4.69 24.76 8.57
N ALA A 31 4.60 23.49 8.19
CA ALA A 31 3.70 23.03 7.14
C ALA A 31 2.28 23.59 7.35
N PRO A 32 1.52 23.96 6.31
CA PRO A 32 0.22 24.66 6.44
C PRO A 32 -0.79 23.80 7.23
N ASP A 33 -1.70 24.43 7.98
CA ASP A 33 -2.75 23.70 8.72
C ASP A 33 -3.70 22.96 7.77
N VAL A 34 -3.87 23.48 6.55
CA VAL A 34 -4.65 22.88 5.48
C VAL A 34 -3.82 22.85 4.20
N LEU A 35 -3.46 21.64 3.77
CA LEU A 35 -2.64 21.43 2.57
C LEU A 35 -3.54 21.43 1.32
N PRO A 36 -3.25 22.24 0.28
CA PRO A 36 -3.89 22.10 -1.01
C PRO A 36 -3.39 20.83 -1.71
N LEU A 37 -4.33 19.93 -2.09
CA LEU A 37 -4.05 18.73 -2.86
C LEU A 37 -4.78 18.83 -4.20
N ASN A 38 -4.03 18.99 -5.27
CA ASN A 38 -4.53 19.16 -6.63
C ASN A 38 -4.77 17.81 -7.29
N VAL A 39 -6.02 17.51 -7.68
CA VAL A 39 -6.35 16.32 -8.46
C VAL A 39 -6.57 16.77 -9.89
N THR A 40 -5.71 16.33 -10.82
CA THR A 40 -5.80 16.62 -12.26
C THR A 40 -6.30 15.36 -12.98
N ASN A 41 -7.28 15.51 -13.87
CA ASN A 41 -7.81 14.42 -14.67
C ASN A 41 -7.33 14.53 -16.12
N ASP A 42 -6.29 13.78 -16.45
CA ASP A 42 -5.77 13.61 -17.82
C ASP A 42 -6.04 12.18 -18.34
N SER A 43 -6.99 11.47 -17.71
CA SER A 43 -7.25 10.05 -18.00
C SER A 43 -7.88 9.79 -19.36
N GLY A 44 -8.50 10.81 -19.99
CA GLY A 44 -9.29 10.66 -21.20
C GLY A 44 -10.57 9.82 -21.02
N ARG A 45 -10.89 9.41 -19.80
CA ARG A 45 -12.04 8.53 -19.51
C ARG A 45 -13.34 9.32 -19.52
N PRO A 46 -14.42 8.71 -20.02
CA PRO A 46 -15.74 9.31 -19.94
C PRO A 46 -16.29 9.27 -18.50
N GLY A 47 -17.27 10.11 -18.24
CA GLY A 47 -18.01 10.17 -16.98
C GLY A 47 -17.45 11.21 -15.99
N GLN A 48 -18.30 11.56 -15.04
CA GLN A 48 -17.96 12.47 -13.95
C GLN A 48 -16.94 11.79 -13.02
N VAL A 49 -15.91 12.53 -12.61
CA VAL A 49 -15.02 12.10 -11.51
C VAL A 49 -15.66 12.51 -10.18
N HIS A 50 -15.71 11.55 -9.26
CA HIS A 50 -16.12 11.80 -7.86
C HIS A 50 -14.93 11.56 -6.95
N LEU A 51 -14.65 12.51 -6.07
CA LEU A 51 -13.53 12.48 -5.13
C LEU A 51 -14.04 12.32 -3.71
N TYR A 52 -13.26 11.61 -2.88
CA TYR A 52 -13.56 11.43 -1.46
C TYR A 52 -12.26 11.49 -0.67
N VAL A 53 -12.26 12.18 0.46
CA VAL A 53 -11.15 12.18 1.42
C VAL A 53 -11.66 11.50 2.69
N VAL A 54 -11.24 10.27 2.92
CA VAL A 54 -11.74 9.42 4.02
C VAL A 54 -10.56 8.94 4.85
N GLY A 55 -10.65 9.10 6.16
CA GLY A 55 -9.53 8.69 7.01
C GLY A 55 -9.83 8.81 8.50
N VAL A 56 -8.75 8.72 9.26
CA VAL A 56 -8.75 8.88 10.71
C VAL A 56 -8.12 10.23 11.07
N ASN A 57 -8.75 10.94 11.97
CA ASN A 57 -8.10 12.06 12.66
C ASN A 57 -7.15 11.46 13.70
N THR A 58 -5.85 11.61 13.48
CA THR A 58 -4.79 10.97 14.29
C THR A 58 -4.73 11.50 15.72
N ASN A 59 -5.24 12.71 15.95
CA ASN A 59 -5.29 13.33 17.29
C ASN A 59 -6.42 12.77 18.15
N THR A 60 -7.53 12.36 17.51
CA THR A 60 -8.73 11.87 18.22
C THR A 60 -9.00 10.37 18.04
N GLY A 61 -8.33 9.72 17.08
CA GLY A 61 -8.57 8.33 16.69
C GLY A 61 -9.91 8.09 15.97
N ARG A 62 -10.67 9.16 15.64
CA ARG A 62 -12.00 9.03 15.03
C ARG A 62 -11.92 8.91 13.52
N LEU A 63 -12.63 7.92 12.98
CA LEU A 63 -12.86 7.79 11.55
C LEU A 63 -13.85 8.84 11.06
N GLY A 64 -13.61 9.39 9.88
CA GLY A 64 -14.45 10.42 9.29
C GLY A 64 -14.09 10.70 7.82
N TYR A 65 -14.57 11.82 7.35
CA TYR A 65 -14.31 12.32 6.00
C TYR A 65 -13.98 13.82 6.05
N VAL A 66 -13.35 14.30 5.00
CA VAL A 66 -13.09 15.73 4.80
C VAL A 66 -13.95 16.21 3.64
N ASP A 67 -14.71 17.27 3.85
CA ASP A 67 -15.56 17.88 2.83
C ASP A 67 -14.78 18.83 1.89
N ALA A 68 -15.47 19.41 0.91
CA ALA A 68 -14.86 20.33 -0.06
C ALA A 68 -14.30 21.62 0.60
N SER A 69 -14.76 21.99 1.78
CA SER A 69 -14.24 23.14 2.54
C SER A 69 -12.92 22.82 3.26
N GLY A 70 -12.58 21.54 3.41
CA GLY A 70 -11.46 21.07 4.22
C GLY A 70 -11.83 20.80 5.67
N THR A 71 -13.13 20.67 5.98
CA THR A 71 -13.60 20.37 7.32
C THR A 71 -13.67 18.86 7.53
N PHE A 72 -12.99 18.35 8.57
CA PHE A 72 -13.11 16.96 8.99
C PHE A 72 -14.39 16.73 9.79
N THR A 73 -15.20 15.77 9.37
CA THR A 73 -16.41 15.34 10.05
C THR A 73 -16.34 13.86 10.38
N PRO A 74 -16.48 13.48 11.67
CA PRO A 74 -16.55 12.07 12.04
C PRO A 74 -17.78 11.39 11.43
N TRP A 75 -17.64 10.12 11.03
CA TRP A 75 -18.76 9.32 10.59
C TRP A 75 -19.79 9.16 11.72
N PRO A 76 -21.11 9.25 11.43
CA PRO A 76 -22.13 8.84 12.38
C PRO A 76 -22.07 7.35 12.64
N ALA A 77 -22.65 6.90 13.76
CA ALA A 77 -22.80 5.48 14.02
C ALA A 77 -23.75 4.83 12.98
N GLY A 78 -23.35 3.68 12.46
CA GLY A 78 -24.19 2.87 11.60
C GLY A 78 -24.96 1.79 12.36
N SER A 79 -25.39 0.73 11.64
CA SER A 79 -26.19 -0.36 12.17
C SER A 79 -25.62 -1.74 11.81
N LEU A 80 -26.26 -2.81 12.31
CA LEU A 80 -26.06 -4.20 11.88
C LEU A 80 -27.41 -4.76 11.43
N PRO A 81 -27.59 -5.14 10.14
CA PRO A 81 -26.60 -5.06 9.05
C PRO A 81 -26.15 -3.63 8.75
N PRO A 82 -24.99 -3.43 8.06
CA PRO A 82 -24.46 -2.08 7.77
C PRO A 82 -25.48 -1.18 7.07
N SER A 83 -25.59 0.06 7.51
CA SER A 83 -26.43 1.09 6.88
C SER A 83 -25.66 1.92 5.87
N PRO A 84 -26.32 2.44 4.80
CA PRO A 84 -25.64 3.36 3.87
C PRO A 84 -25.08 4.59 4.59
N ALA A 85 -23.88 4.99 4.22
CA ALA A 85 -23.28 6.25 4.69
C ALA A 85 -23.89 7.46 3.96
N PRO A 86 -23.84 8.66 4.52
CA PRO A 86 -24.15 9.88 3.79
C PRO A 86 -23.26 10.03 2.55
N ASP A 87 -23.81 10.63 1.49
CA ASP A 87 -23.02 11.02 0.32
C ASP A 87 -22.06 12.16 0.69
N VAL A 88 -20.77 11.85 0.61
CA VAL A 88 -19.68 12.79 0.93
C VAL A 88 -18.79 13.06 -0.28
N SER A 89 -19.31 12.77 -1.47
CA SER A 89 -18.58 12.99 -2.72
C SER A 89 -18.31 14.47 -2.96
N ILE A 90 -17.10 14.76 -3.42
CA ILE A 90 -16.68 16.06 -3.92
C ILE A 90 -16.64 15.96 -5.45
N SER A 91 -17.19 16.95 -6.16
CA SER A 91 -17.09 17.02 -7.61
C SER A 91 -15.63 17.04 -8.04
N GLY A 92 -15.21 16.02 -8.77
CA GLY A 92 -13.88 15.92 -9.33
C GLY A 92 -13.74 16.69 -10.65
N PRO A 93 -12.51 16.76 -11.20
CA PRO A 93 -12.21 17.54 -12.39
C PRO A 93 -12.77 16.88 -13.66
N ALA A 94 -13.25 17.70 -14.60
CA ALA A 94 -13.44 17.28 -15.97
C ALA A 94 -12.09 16.88 -16.60
N ASN A 95 -12.12 16.17 -17.73
CA ASN A 95 -10.90 15.79 -18.42
C ASN A 95 -10.10 17.04 -18.86
N GLY A 96 -8.79 17.05 -18.58
CA GLY A 96 -7.90 18.20 -18.77
C GLY A 96 -8.00 19.29 -17.69
N ALA A 97 -8.81 19.10 -16.65
CA ALA A 97 -9.01 20.07 -15.58
C ALA A 97 -8.41 19.61 -14.24
N THR A 98 -8.40 20.51 -13.26
CA THR A 98 -7.90 20.26 -11.90
C THR A 98 -8.95 20.71 -10.87
N THR A 99 -9.16 19.87 -9.85
CA THR A 99 -9.92 20.21 -8.62
C THR A 99 -8.95 20.20 -7.46
N THR A 100 -8.99 21.26 -6.62
CA THR A 100 -8.15 21.34 -5.42
C THR A 100 -8.94 20.89 -4.19
N LEU A 101 -8.48 19.80 -3.57
CA LEU A 101 -8.93 19.35 -2.26
C LEU A 101 -8.16 20.12 -1.17
N ARG A 102 -8.78 20.26 0.00
CA ARG A 102 -8.22 20.93 1.16
C ARG A 102 -8.02 19.88 2.26
N VAL A 103 -6.80 19.44 2.49
CA VAL A 103 -6.50 18.36 3.43
C VAL A 103 -6.01 18.95 4.75
N PRO A 104 -6.78 18.85 5.86
CA PRO A 104 -6.34 19.35 7.16
C PRO A 104 -5.23 18.48 7.73
N ARG A 105 -4.33 19.12 8.51
CA ARG A 105 -3.29 18.41 9.25
C ARG A 105 -3.90 17.48 10.31
N GLY A 106 -3.23 16.37 10.60
CA GLY A 106 -3.70 15.37 11.55
C GLY A 106 -4.65 14.34 10.94
N ILE A 107 -4.66 14.19 9.61
CA ILE A 107 -5.45 13.15 8.92
C ILE A 107 -4.54 12.10 8.29
N SER A 108 -4.89 10.82 8.51
CA SER A 108 -4.31 9.68 7.80
C SER A 108 -5.42 8.87 7.14
N GLY A 109 -5.31 8.59 5.84
CA GLY A 109 -6.40 7.92 5.12
C GLY A 109 -6.17 7.79 3.63
N ARG A 110 -7.26 7.86 2.87
CA ARG A 110 -7.31 7.65 1.43
C ARG A 110 -8.02 8.80 0.73
N VAL A 111 -7.49 9.17 -0.42
CA VAL A 111 -8.20 9.97 -1.41
C VAL A 111 -8.71 9.00 -2.46
N TYR A 112 -10.01 8.71 -2.44
CA TYR A 112 -10.66 7.89 -3.46
C TYR A 112 -11.06 8.74 -4.66
N PHE A 113 -11.04 8.13 -5.84
CA PHE A 113 -11.56 8.70 -7.08
C PHE A 113 -12.31 7.63 -7.88
N SER A 114 -13.54 7.91 -8.28
CA SER A 114 -14.37 7.03 -9.10
C SER A 114 -14.81 7.73 -10.38
N PHE A 115 -15.15 6.96 -11.40
CA PHE A 115 -15.55 7.42 -12.73
C PHE A 115 -16.96 7.00 -13.03
N GLY A 116 -17.81 7.97 -13.40
CA GLY A 116 -19.21 7.79 -13.76
C GLY A 116 -20.11 7.73 -12.54
N GLU A 117 -19.99 6.72 -11.72
CA GLU A 117 -20.83 6.49 -10.55
C GLU A 117 -20.09 6.80 -9.25
N LYS A 118 -20.85 7.07 -8.19
CA LYS A 118 -20.35 7.34 -6.85
C LYS A 118 -20.00 6.04 -6.15
N ILE A 119 -19.04 6.11 -5.21
CA ILE A 119 -18.72 5.00 -4.32
C ILE A 119 -19.80 4.92 -3.23
N ASP A 120 -20.35 3.73 -3.04
CA ASP A 120 -21.23 3.41 -1.93
C ASP A 120 -20.40 3.04 -0.71
N PHE A 121 -20.49 3.86 0.33
CA PHE A 121 -19.93 3.58 1.65
C PHE A 121 -21.03 3.09 2.59
N PHE A 122 -20.66 2.22 3.54
CA PHE A 122 -21.57 1.71 4.55
C PHE A 122 -20.99 1.90 5.95
N LEU A 123 -21.87 1.97 6.93
CA LEU A 123 -21.51 2.20 8.33
C LEU A 123 -22.03 1.08 9.22
N THR A 124 -21.16 0.62 10.11
CA THR A 124 -21.49 -0.21 11.26
C THR A 124 -21.44 0.62 12.54
N PRO A 125 -21.89 0.10 13.69
CA PRO A 125 -21.68 0.78 14.97
C PRO A 125 -20.20 1.08 15.26
N ASP A 126 -19.30 0.25 14.75
CA ASP A 126 -17.84 0.36 14.96
C ASP A 126 -17.12 1.23 13.92
N GLY A 127 -17.83 1.75 12.92
CA GLY A 127 -17.29 2.66 11.92
C GLY A 127 -17.57 2.31 10.46
N LEU A 128 -16.71 2.80 9.57
CA LEU A 128 -16.84 2.67 8.12
C LEU A 128 -16.53 1.25 7.63
N VAL A 129 -17.43 0.70 6.82
CA VAL A 129 -17.14 -0.43 5.94
C VAL A 129 -16.52 0.13 4.65
N GLN A 130 -15.26 -0.16 4.43
CA GLN A 130 -14.61 0.27 3.20
C GLN A 130 -15.01 -0.60 2.01
N PRO A 131 -15.02 -0.06 0.79
CA PRO A 131 -15.23 -0.83 -0.43
C PRO A 131 -14.29 -2.03 -0.52
N ALA A 132 -14.83 -3.17 -0.85
CA ALA A 132 -14.09 -4.41 -1.04
C ALA A 132 -14.33 -4.97 -2.46
N PRO A 133 -13.82 -4.31 -3.52
CA PRO A 133 -14.18 -4.61 -4.90
C PRO A 133 -13.72 -5.99 -5.38
N TRP A 134 -12.96 -6.72 -4.58
CA TRP A 134 -12.63 -8.14 -4.77
C TRP A 134 -13.77 -9.08 -4.32
N ASN A 135 -14.75 -8.58 -3.56
CA ASN A 135 -15.95 -9.33 -3.18
C ASN A 135 -17.05 -9.10 -4.22
N PRO A 136 -17.51 -10.14 -4.94
CA PRO A 136 -18.58 -9.98 -5.96
C PRO A 136 -19.91 -9.46 -5.41
N SER A 137 -20.12 -9.52 -4.09
CA SER A 137 -21.33 -8.99 -3.43
C SER A 137 -21.17 -7.54 -2.95
N ASP A 138 -20.01 -6.92 -3.15
CA ASP A 138 -19.81 -5.51 -2.80
C ASP A 138 -20.52 -4.60 -3.81
N ALA A 139 -21.22 -3.59 -3.33
CA ALA A 139 -21.93 -2.63 -4.18
C ALA A 139 -21.02 -1.93 -5.19
N ASN A 140 -19.73 -1.81 -4.87
CA ASN A 140 -18.73 -1.15 -5.72
C ASN A 140 -17.95 -2.14 -6.61
N HIS A 141 -18.39 -3.43 -6.69
CA HIS A 141 -17.67 -4.45 -7.46
C HIS A 141 -17.49 -4.06 -8.93
N ASP A 142 -18.53 -3.53 -9.54
CA ASP A 142 -18.53 -3.15 -10.97
C ASP A 142 -18.17 -1.69 -11.23
N LEU A 143 -17.79 -0.95 -10.18
CA LEU A 143 -17.39 0.44 -10.29
C LEU A 143 -15.90 0.56 -10.66
N LEU A 144 -15.57 1.48 -11.58
CA LEU A 144 -14.19 1.87 -11.86
C LEU A 144 -13.75 2.94 -10.86
N PHE A 145 -12.89 2.56 -9.92
CA PHE A 145 -12.33 3.47 -8.92
C PHE A 145 -10.97 2.98 -8.44
N ASP A 146 -10.24 3.87 -7.78
CA ASP A 146 -8.99 3.60 -7.11
C ASP A 146 -8.76 4.61 -5.99
N TRP A 147 -7.59 4.61 -5.35
CA TRP A 147 -7.23 5.56 -4.31
C TRP A 147 -5.72 5.78 -4.18
N SER A 148 -5.37 6.94 -3.67
CA SER A 148 -4.06 7.21 -3.08
C SER A 148 -4.17 7.17 -1.56
N GLU A 149 -3.11 6.72 -0.90
CA GLU A 149 -3.04 6.77 0.56
C GLU A 149 -2.16 7.94 1.01
N PHE A 150 -2.54 8.55 2.12
CA PHE A 150 -1.77 9.66 2.65
C PHE A 150 -1.78 9.69 4.19
N THR A 151 -0.74 10.31 4.73
CA THR A 151 -0.69 10.79 6.10
C THR A 151 -0.17 12.22 6.08
N TYR A 152 -0.91 13.16 6.64
CA TYR A 152 -0.50 14.54 6.80
C TYR A 152 -0.55 14.92 8.28
N ASN A 153 0.61 15.16 8.87
CA ASN A 153 0.78 15.47 10.29
C ASN A 153 1.88 16.52 10.50
N ASP A 154 2.37 16.68 11.75
CA ASP A 154 3.42 17.64 12.08
C ASP A 154 4.80 17.29 11.49
N ASP A 155 5.02 16.02 11.11
CA ASP A 155 6.24 15.56 10.45
C ASP A 155 6.19 15.74 8.92
N GLY A 156 5.07 16.23 8.36
CA GLY A 156 4.85 16.51 6.96
C GLY A 156 3.82 15.63 6.27
N LEU A 157 3.98 15.49 4.95
CA LEU A 157 3.11 14.66 4.10
C LEU A 157 3.83 13.42 3.63
N TRP A 158 3.17 12.28 3.77
CA TRP A 158 3.41 11.04 3.02
C TRP A 158 2.22 10.82 2.09
N LEU A 159 2.47 10.62 0.81
CA LEU A 159 1.43 10.38 -0.20
C LEU A 159 1.93 9.31 -1.17
N ASN A 160 1.17 8.24 -1.34
CA ASN A 160 1.54 7.15 -2.24
C ASN A 160 0.45 6.85 -3.28
N SER A 161 0.92 6.33 -4.42
CA SER A 161 0.09 5.69 -5.44
C SER A 161 0.03 4.20 -5.08
N SER A 162 -1.00 3.78 -4.32
CA SER A 162 -1.09 2.43 -3.78
C SER A 162 -1.58 1.44 -4.84
N GLN A 163 -0.89 0.32 -4.96
CA GLN A 163 -1.32 -0.85 -5.72
C GLN A 163 -1.35 -2.11 -4.82
N VAL A 164 -1.33 -1.92 -3.50
CA VAL A 164 -1.27 -3.02 -2.51
C VAL A 164 -2.49 -3.94 -2.60
N ASP A 165 -3.68 -3.37 -2.80
CA ASP A 165 -4.92 -4.14 -2.89
C ASP A 165 -5.29 -4.47 -4.34
N MET A 166 -5.07 -3.52 -5.26
CA MET A 166 -5.38 -3.67 -6.68
C MET A 166 -4.64 -2.62 -7.53
N PHE A 167 -4.56 -2.87 -8.82
CA PHE A 167 -4.21 -1.91 -9.85
C PHE A 167 -5.44 -1.64 -10.72
N SER A 168 -5.96 -0.42 -10.74
CA SER A 168 -7.22 -0.09 -11.41
C SER A 168 -7.09 1.16 -12.28
N VAL A 169 -7.06 2.34 -11.66
CA VAL A 169 -6.90 3.63 -12.34
C VAL A 169 -5.47 4.11 -12.17
N PRO A 170 -4.69 4.24 -13.27
CA PRO A 170 -3.35 4.80 -13.19
C PRO A 170 -3.37 6.21 -12.61
N HIS A 171 -2.49 6.45 -11.65
CA HIS A 171 -2.35 7.78 -11.08
C HIS A 171 -0.96 8.00 -10.52
N SER A 172 -0.46 9.21 -10.73
CA SER A 172 0.79 9.67 -10.14
C SER A 172 0.53 10.50 -8.91
N VAL A 173 1.52 10.58 -8.02
CA VAL A 173 1.50 11.43 -6.83
C VAL A 173 2.71 12.37 -6.83
N ALA A 174 2.52 13.59 -6.31
CA ALA A 174 3.59 14.55 -6.18
C ALA A 174 3.44 15.38 -4.91
N VAL A 175 4.56 15.87 -4.39
CA VAL A 175 4.62 16.87 -3.31
C VAL A 175 5.53 18.00 -3.76
N THR A 176 5.09 19.24 -3.54
CA THR A 176 5.89 20.46 -3.71
C THR A 176 6.18 21.02 -2.34
N ASN A 177 7.44 21.27 -2.03
CA ASN A 177 7.82 21.82 -0.73
C ASN A 177 7.76 23.35 -0.70
N ALA A 178 8.01 23.95 0.47
CA ALA A 178 8.00 25.40 0.65
C ALA A 178 9.07 26.13 -0.18
N ALA A 179 10.14 25.43 -0.59
CA ALA A 179 11.18 25.98 -1.49
C ALA A 179 10.79 25.90 -2.98
N GLY A 180 9.63 25.34 -3.31
CA GLY A 180 9.14 25.17 -4.68
C GLY A 180 9.68 23.92 -5.41
N ALA A 181 10.46 23.07 -4.74
CA ALA A 181 10.93 21.82 -5.33
C ALA A 181 9.80 20.78 -5.32
N THR A 182 9.63 20.06 -6.44
CA THR A 182 8.59 19.04 -6.60
C THR A 182 9.21 17.66 -6.78
N THR A 183 8.76 16.70 -5.97
CA THR A 183 9.04 15.27 -6.12
C THR A 183 7.80 14.56 -6.62
N ARG A 184 7.94 13.64 -7.57
CA ARG A 184 6.83 12.90 -8.20
C ARG A 184 7.21 11.43 -8.40
N THR A 185 6.22 10.55 -8.27
CA THR A 185 6.32 9.12 -8.60
C THR A 185 4.97 8.55 -9.03
N GLY A 186 4.89 7.25 -9.33
CA GLY A 186 3.65 6.58 -9.73
C GLY A 186 3.23 6.85 -11.19
N VAL A 187 4.13 7.38 -12.01
CA VAL A 187 3.88 7.61 -13.43
C VAL A 187 4.08 6.30 -14.19
N LEU A 188 3.07 5.88 -14.97
CA LEU A 188 3.21 4.74 -15.87
C LEU A 188 3.98 5.11 -17.14
N VAL A 189 4.61 4.10 -17.75
CA VAL A 189 5.07 4.19 -19.14
C VAL A 189 3.88 4.38 -20.11
N PRO A 190 4.09 4.86 -21.34
CA PRO A 190 3.01 4.95 -22.32
C PRO A 190 2.27 3.62 -22.49
N ASP A 191 0.92 3.66 -22.54
CA ASP A 191 0.03 2.50 -22.57
C ASP A 191 0.21 1.54 -21.35
N GLY A 192 0.79 2.03 -20.25
CA GLY A 192 1.18 1.22 -19.10
C GLY A 192 0.02 0.42 -18.50
N ARG A 193 -1.18 1.00 -18.44
CA ARG A 193 -2.37 0.28 -17.96
C ARG A 193 -2.66 -0.97 -18.79
N GLU A 194 -2.74 -0.80 -20.09
CA GLU A 194 -3.02 -1.92 -21.00
C GLU A 194 -1.89 -2.97 -20.97
N ARG A 195 -0.64 -2.52 -20.85
CA ARG A 195 0.52 -3.42 -20.70
C ARG A 195 0.44 -4.24 -19.41
N VAL A 196 0.03 -3.65 -18.28
CA VAL A 196 -0.17 -4.39 -17.02
C VAL A 196 -1.25 -5.44 -17.19
N PHE A 197 -2.43 -5.09 -17.72
CA PHE A 197 -3.52 -6.03 -17.93
C PHE A 197 -3.12 -7.17 -18.87
N ASN A 198 -2.46 -6.86 -20.00
CA ASN A 198 -2.04 -7.86 -20.98
C ASN A 198 -0.94 -8.77 -20.43
N ALA A 199 0.01 -8.23 -19.66
CA ALA A 199 1.06 -9.02 -19.05
C ALA A 199 0.50 -9.97 -17.96
N VAL A 200 -0.46 -9.53 -17.14
CA VAL A 200 -1.14 -10.40 -16.17
C VAL A 200 -2.00 -11.45 -16.88
N GLN A 201 -2.72 -11.07 -17.97
CA GLN A 201 -3.50 -12.00 -18.77
C GLN A 201 -2.65 -13.11 -19.39
N GLY A 202 -1.44 -12.79 -19.84
CA GLY A 202 -0.51 -13.73 -20.45
C GLY A 202 0.37 -14.50 -19.44
N GLN A 203 0.34 -14.15 -18.16
CA GLN A 203 1.15 -14.80 -17.13
C GLN A 203 0.56 -16.17 -16.78
N ALA A 204 1.33 -17.23 -16.99
CA ALA A 204 0.94 -18.60 -16.62
C ALA A 204 0.80 -18.77 -15.10
N GLY A 205 0.00 -19.75 -14.65
CA GLY A 205 -0.15 -20.07 -13.22
C GLY A 205 -1.34 -19.39 -12.53
N GLY A 206 -2.43 -19.09 -13.29
CA GLY A 206 -3.68 -18.59 -12.73
C GLY A 206 -3.75 -17.07 -12.54
N TRP A 207 -2.70 -16.32 -12.92
CA TRP A 207 -2.64 -14.88 -12.74
C TRP A 207 -3.72 -14.10 -13.48
N SER A 208 -4.18 -14.60 -14.62
CA SER A 208 -5.30 -14.02 -15.38
C SER A 208 -6.62 -13.97 -14.59
N GLY A 209 -6.79 -14.86 -13.60
CA GLY A 209 -7.94 -14.86 -12.69
C GLY A 209 -8.02 -13.63 -11.80
N LEU A 210 -6.92 -12.87 -11.65
CA LEU A 210 -6.88 -11.60 -10.88
C LEU A 210 -7.53 -10.44 -11.63
N ILE A 211 -7.82 -10.58 -12.93
CA ILE A 211 -8.43 -9.52 -13.73
C ILE A 211 -9.94 -9.51 -13.51
N THR A 212 -10.46 -8.40 -12.99
CA THR A 212 -11.92 -8.16 -12.93
C THR A 212 -12.37 -7.40 -14.15
N THR A 213 -13.33 -7.97 -14.88
CA THR A 213 -13.93 -7.37 -16.07
C THR A 213 -15.44 -7.24 -15.86
N ARG A 214 -15.97 -6.07 -16.14
CA ARG A 214 -17.40 -5.79 -16.08
C ARG A 214 -18.14 -6.51 -17.22
N PRO A 215 -19.47 -6.80 -17.10
CA PRO A 215 -20.21 -7.52 -18.14
C PRO A 215 -20.19 -6.87 -19.54
N ASP A 216 -19.97 -5.56 -19.65
CA ASP A 216 -19.80 -4.84 -20.91
C ASP A 216 -18.41 -4.95 -21.54
N GLY A 217 -17.50 -5.73 -20.92
CA GLY A 217 -16.14 -5.96 -21.39
C GLY A 217 -15.11 -4.97 -20.87
N LEU A 218 -15.48 -3.96 -20.06
CA LEU A 218 -14.53 -3.02 -19.47
C LEU A 218 -13.67 -3.73 -18.41
N ARG A 219 -12.37 -3.78 -18.62
CA ARG A 219 -11.40 -4.24 -17.61
C ARG A 219 -11.31 -3.21 -16.48
N LEU A 220 -11.77 -3.57 -15.27
CA LEU A 220 -11.86 -2.67 -14.14
C LEU A 220 -10.55 -2.61 -13.38
N ARG A 221 -10.03 -3.78 -12.98
CA ARG A 221 -8.84 -3.87 -12.12
C ARG A 221 -8.13 -5.21 -12.25
N VAL A 222 -6.87 -5.20 -11.81
CA VAL A 222 -6.11 -6.39 -11.48
C VAL A 222 -6.02 -6.44 -9.97
N LEU A 223 -6.54 -7.48 -9.33
CA LEU A 223 -6.43 -7.69 -7.89
C LEU A 223 -4.99 -8.03 -7.52
N SER A 224 -4.53 -7.61 -6.36
CA SER A 224 -3.31 -8.20 -5.79
C SER A 224 -3.54 -9.68 -5.46
N PRO A 225 -2.48 -10.51 -5.39
CA PRO A 225 -2.63 -11.92 -5.05
C PRO A 225 -3.32 -12.15 -3.70
N ALA A 226 -3.09 -11.28 -2.71
CA ALA A 226 -3.77 -11.34 -1.42
C ALA A 226 -5.29 -11.22 -1.58
N LYS A 227 -5.74 -10.25 -2.39
CA LYS A 227 -7.17 -10.03 -2.66
C LYS A 227 -7.75 -11.09 -3.59
N GLY A 228 -6.94 -11.62 -4.51
CA GLY A 228 -7.32 -12.78 -5.32
C GLY A 228 -7.58 -14.04 -4.50
N ILE A 229 -6.78 -14.27 -3.45
CA ILE A 229 -7.01 -15.37 -2.49
C ILE A 229 -8.30 -15.10 -1.68
N ASP A 230 -8.51 -13.88 -1.21
CA ASP A 230 -9.72 -13.51 -0.48
C ASP A 230 -10.99 -13.66 -1.33
N ALA A 231 -10.88 -13.40 -2.63
CA ALA A 231 -11.93 -13.60 -3.63
C ALA A 231 -12.11 -15.06 -4.07
N GLY A 232 -11.19 -15.95 -3.72
CA GLY A 232 -11.20 -17.35 -4.16
C GLY A 232 -10.83 -17.57 -5.63
N VAL A 233 -10.15 -16.60 -6.27
CA VAL A 233 -9.75 -16.63 -7.68
C VAL A 233 -8.25 -16.83 -7.89
N PHE A 234 -7.48 -16.95 -6.82
CA PHE A 234 -6.05 -17.20 -6.86
C PHE A 234 -5.63 -18.32 -5.90
N ASP A 235 -4.59 -19.08 -6.26
CA ASP A 235 -4.12 -20.23 -5.49
C ASP A 235 -3.52 -19.79 -4.14
N SER A 236 -4.14 -20.23 -3.06
CA SER A 236 -3.69 -19.94 -1.68
C SER A 236 -2.41 -20.69 -1.28
N ALA A 237 -1.90 -21.61 -2.10
CA ALA A 237 -0.67 -22.37 -1.90
C ALA A 237 0.44 -21.99 -2.90
N TYR A 238 0.23 -20.98 -3.75
CA TYR A 238 1.13 -20.62 -4.86
C TYR A 238 2.62 -20.50 -4.47
N LEU A 239 2.91 -19.89 -3.32
CA LEU A 239 4.29 -19.69 -2.83
C LEU A 239 4.77 -20.80 -1.88
N ASP A 240 3.97 -21.79 -1.49
CA ASP A 240 4.28 -22.71 -0.39
C ASP A 240 5.59 -23.50 -0.63
N GLY A 241 5.81 -23.94 -1.85
CA GLY A 241 7.05 -24.64 -2.24
C GLY A 241 8.29 -23.75 -2.11
N TYR A 242 8.19 -22.50 -2.58
CA TYR A 242 9.27 -21.52 -2.47
C TYR A 242 9.53 -21.14 -1.01
N ILE A 243 8.48 -20.86 -0.24
CA ILE A 243 8.59 -20.53 1.19
C ILE A 243 9.28 -21.66 1.94
N GLY A 244 8.88 -22.92 1.67
CA GLY A 244 9.51 -24.10 2.25
C GLY A 244 11.00 -24.16 1.98
N SER A 245 11.39 -24.02 0.72
CA SER A 245 12.79 -24.03 0.29
C SER A 245 13.61 -22.90 0.91
N ALA A 246 13.04 -21.67 0.96
CA ALA A 246 13.69 -20.52 1.56
C ALA A 246 13.90 -20.70 3.06
N TRP A 247 12.89 -21.24 3.78
CA TRP A 247 13.00 -21.54 5.21
C TRP A 247 14.04 -22.62 5.51
N ASP A 248 14.09 -23.68 4.70
CA ASP A 248 15.02 -24.80 4.85
C ASP A 248 16.47 -24.39 4.53
N ALA A 249 16.71 -23.43 3.63
CA ALA A 249 18.05 -22.90 3.36
C ALA A 249 18.72 -22.39 4.65
N TYR A 250 17.95 -21.80 5.57
CA TYR A 250 18.49 -21.25 6.81
C TYR A 250 18.61 -22.26 7.96
N ARG A 251 18.42 -23.55 7.71
CA ARG A 251 18.85 -24.62 8.61
C ARG A 251 20.38 -24.74 8.65
N SER A 252 21.04 -24.52 7.50
CA SER A 252 22.49 -24.61 7.36
C SER A 252 23.17 -23.26 7.11
N GLN A 253 22.46 -22.28 6.53
CA GLN A 253 22.95 -20.93 6.28
C GLN A 253 22.47 -19.95 7.38
N THR A 254 23.12 -18.83 7.51
CA THR A 254 22.66 -17.73 8.38
C THR A 254 22.10 -16.61 7.54
N LEU A 255 20.86 -16.21 7.81
CA LEU A 255 20.27 -14.99 7.25
C LEU A 255 20.72 -13.79 8.07
N THR A 256 21.30 -12.79 7.42
CA THR A 256 21.59 -11.50 8.03
C THR A 256 20.51 -10.49 7.62
N VAL A 257 19.80 -9.93 8.60
CA VAL A 257 18.84 -8.85 8.37
C VAL A 257 19.42 -7.54 8.88
N VAL A 258 19.48 -6.53 7.98
CA VAL A 258 19.96 -5.15 8.26
C VAL A 258 18.83 -4.20 7.89
N PRO A 259 17.81 -4.04 8.74
CA PRO A 259 16.56 -3.40 8.34
C PRO A 259 16.68 -1.88 8.13
N PHE A 260 17.73 -1.25 8.67
CA PHE A 260 17.93 0.19 8.61
C PHE A 260 19.21 0.52 7.85
N GLN A 261 19.08 1.10 6.65
CA GLN A 261 20.23 1.45 5.81
C GLN A 261 21.17 2.45 6.49
N HIS A 262 20.63 3.39 7.27
CA HIS A 262 21.39 4.40 8.00
C HIS A 262 22.02 3.88 9.31
N GLU A 263 21.64 2.66 9.75
CA GLU A 263 22.18 1.98 10.92
C GLU A 263 22.73 0.59 10.56
N PRO A 264 23.76 0.47 9.71
CA PRO A 264 24.23 -0.84 9.20
C PRO A 264 24.84 -1.73 10.30
N GLY A 265 25.13 -1.17 11.46
CA GLY A 265 25.54 -1.91 12.65
C GLY A 265 24.39 -2.64 13.35
N LYS A 266 23.15 -2.21 13.16
CA LYS A 266 21.96 -2.85 13.72
C LYS A 266 21.54 -4.01 12.82
N ARG A 267 22.09 -5.18 13.13
CA ARG A 267 21.89 -6.41 12.35
C ARG A 267 21.40 -7.56 13.20
N PHE A 268 20.62 -8.44 12.59
CA PHE A 268 20.06 -9.62 13.23
C PHE A 268 20.43 -10.87 12.44
N SER A 269 20.78 -11.95 13.14
CA SER A 269 21.18 -13.22 12.54
C SER A 269 20.08 -14.24 12.71
N GLY A 270 19.50 -14.71 11.58
CA GLY A 270 18.37 -15.65 11.53
C GLY A 270 18.81 -17.07 11.20
N ARG A 271 18.27 -18.07 11.93
CA ARG A 271 18.45 -19.50 11.66
C ARG A 271 17.16 -20.25 11.88
N THR A 272 16.87 -21.23 11.02
CA THR A 272 15.72 -22.13 11.16
C THR A 272 16.12 -23.32 12.02
N GLY A 273 15.44 -23.50 13.15
CA GLY A 273 15.63 -24.62 14.07
C GLY A 273 15.07 -25.95 13.52
N ALA A 274 15.36 -27.05 14.20
CA ALA A 274 14.80 -28.37 13.89
C ALA A 274 13.25 -28.40 13.95
N ASP A 275 12.69 -27.54 14.82
CA ASP A 275 11.24 -27.32 14.98
C ASP A 275 10.60 -26.47 13.86
N GLY A 276 11.39 -26.05 12.86
CA GLY A 276 10.91 -25.21 11.74
C GLY A 276 10.71 -23.75 12.07
N VAL A 277 11.04 -23.30 13.27
CA VAL A 277 10.95 -21.89 13.67
C VAL A 277 12.24 -21.17 13.29
N MET A 278 12.12 -20.05 12.58
CA MET A 278 13.25 -19.16 12.30
C MET A 278 13.41 -18.18 13.46
N ARG A 279 14.57 -18.24 14.12
CA ARG A 279 14.90 -17.36 15.26
C ARG A 279 16.00 -16.40 14.90
N PHE A 280 15.82 -15.16 15.29
CA PHE A 280 16.79 -14.08 15.09
C PHE A 280 17.46 -13.74 16.41
N THR A 281 18.79 -13.63 16.35
CA THR A 281 19.60 -13.14 17.47
C THR A 281 20.17 -11.77 17.13
N ASP A 282 20.37 -10.96 18.15
CA ASP A 282 21.11 -9.70 18.08
C ASP A 282 22.63 -9.91 18.22
N GLY A 283 23.40 -8.81 18.29
CA GLY A 283 24.86 -8.83 18.46
C GLY A 283 25.34 -9.42 19.79
N THR A 284 24.45 -9.60 20.78
CA THR A 284 24.77 -10.26 22.07
C THR A 284 24.52 -11.76 22.04
N GLY A 285 23.87 -12.27 20.99
CA GLY A 285 23.43 -13.64 20.86
C GLY A 285 22.05 -13.92 21.49
N ALA A 286 21.37 -12.90 22.04
CA ALA A 286 20.04 -13.05 22.58
C ALA A 286 19.01 -13.24 21.44
N VAL A 287 18.06 -14.18 21.61
CA VAL A 287 16.94 -14.34 20.68
C VAL A 287 15.98 -13.17 20.86
N VAL A 288 15.79 -12.37 19.81
CA VAL A 288 14.99 -11.13 19.82
C VAL A 288 13.72 -11.21 18.98
N ALA A 289 13.64 -12.18 18.05
CA ALA A 289 12.45 -12.44 17.25
C ALA A 289 12.37 -13.92 16.85
N SER A 290 11.15 -14.40 16.62
CA SER A 290 10.91 -15.77 16.16
C SER A 290 9.71 -15.78 15.20
N PHE A 291 9.86 -16.50 14.07
CA PHE A 291 8.84 -16.60 13.05
C PHE A 291 8.55 -18.06 12.72
N GLN A 292 7.29 -18.44 12.75
CA GLN A 292 6.83 -19.69 12.15
C GLN A 292 6.94 -19.57 10.62
N ARG A 293 7.14 -20.69 9.93
CA ARG A 293 7.10 -20.70 8.46
C ARG A 293 5.75 -20.15 7.99
N PRO A 294 5.71 -19.02 7.23
CA PRO A 294 4.47 -18.42 6.79
C PRO A 294 3.78 -19.27 5.71
N THR A 295 2.50 -19.05 5.51
CA THR A 295 1.74 -19.52 4.36
C THR A 295 1.84 -18.53 3.20
N THR A 296 1.45 -18.94 2.00
CA THR A 296 1.28 -18.05 0.85
C THR A 296 0.43 -16.82 1.19
N LYS A 297 -0.67 -17.02 1.92
CA LYS A 297 -1.57 -15.92 2.34
C LYS A 297 -0.87 -14.96 3.30
N ASP A 298 -0.11 -15.46 4.27
CA ASP A 298 0.67 -14.63 5.20
C ASP A 298 1.69 -13.76 4.44
N VAL A 299 2.32 -14.34 3.41
CA VAL A 299 3.29 -13.60 2.58
C VAL A 299 2.59 -12.51 1.78
N PHE A 300 1.57 -12.85 0.98
CA PHE A 300 0.92 -11.85 0.13
C PHE A 300 0.23 -10.74 0.93
N GLY A 301 -0.23 -11.03 2.14
CA GLY A 301 -0.81 -10.03 3.05
C GLY A 301 0.19 -9.34 3.96
N CYS A 302 1.45 -9.81 4.04
CA CYS A 302 2.44 -9.40 5.04
C CYS A 302 1.84 -9.38 6.47
N ASP A 303 1.04 -10.36 6.78
CA ASP A 303 0.29 -10.48 8.04
C ASP A 303 0.37 -11.92 8.57
N GLY A 304 -0.48 -12.28 9.53
CA GLY A 304 -0.48 -13.61 10.12
C GLY A 304 0.84 -13.95 10.79
N ARG A 305 1.56 -14.96 10.27
CA ARG A 305 2.87 -15.38 10.77
C ARG A 305 4.00 -14.40 10.44
N LEU A 306 3.75 -13.44 9.56
CA LEU A 306 4.65 -12.32 9.23
C LEU A 306 4.13 -10.98 9.76
N HIS A 307 3.21 -11.00 10.73
CA HIS A 307 2.73 -9.77 11.35
C HIS A 307 3.90 -8.90 11.83
N ALA A 308 3.90 -7.64 11.40
CA ALA A 308 4.94 -6.67 11.71
C ALA A 308 4.42 -5.68 12.78
N PRO A 309 4.72 -5.89 14.08
CA PRO A 309 4.36 -4.95 15.11
C PRO A 309 5.09 -3.61 14.91
N ASN A 310 4.51 -2.54 15.45
CA ASN A 310 5.15 -1.24 15.43
C ASN A 310 6.17 -1.13 16.57
N ASP A 311 7.31 -1.81 16.40
CA ASP A 311 8.44 -1.80 17.33
C ASP A 311 9.78 -1.61 16.58
N ALA A 312 10.88 -1.59 17.30
CA ALA A 312 12.21 -1.35 16.74
C ALA A 312 12.98 -2.62 16.35
N VAL A 313 12.39 -3.82 16.50
CA VAL A 313 13.10 -5.09 16.30
C VAL A 313 12.28 -6.08 15.49
N VAL A 314 11.14 -6.56 16.01
CA VAL A 314 10.33 -7.61 15.38
C VAL A 314 9.69 -7.10 14.09
N GLY A 315 9.09 -5.90 14.14
CA GLY A 315 8.46 -5.28 12.98
C GLY A 315 9.41 -5.08 11.81
N PRO A 316 10.57 -4.43 11.98
CA PRO A 316 11.56 -4.28 10.92
C PRO A 316 12.08 -5.60 10.33
N ILE A 317 12.27 -6.64 11.16
CA ILE A 317 12.64 -7.98 10.66
C ILE A 317 11.49 -8.57 9.83
N ALA A 318 10.25 -8.52 10.33
CA ALA A 318 9.07 -9.05 9.63
C ALA A 318 8.85 -8.37 8.28
N ARG A 319 8.96 -7.03 8.21
CA ARG A 319 8.87 -6.24 6.97
C ARG A 319 9.94 -6.68 5.96
N THR A 320 11.18 -6.85 6.43
CA THR A 320 12.29 -7.31 5.59
C THR A 320 12.05 -8.72 5.05
N LEU A 321 11.58 -9.65 5.89
CA LEU A 321 11.24 -11.01 5.46
C LEU A 321 10.11 -11.01 4.43
N CYS A 322 9.06 -10.21 4.66
CA CYS A 322 7.95 -10.09 3.74
C CYS A 322 8.42 -9.56 2.38
N ALA A 323 9.15 -8.44 2.33
CA ALA A 323 9.69 -7.90 1.09
C ALA A 323 10.61 -8.88 0.36
N ALA A 324 11.48 -9.60 1.09
CA ALA A 324 12.38 -10.59 0.50
C ALA A 324 11.63 -11.80 -0.09
N LEU A 325 10.51 -12.21 0.52
CA LEU A 325 9.65 -13.28 -0.02
C LEU A 325 8.88 -12.82 -1.26
N HIS A 326 8.29 -11.61 -1.26
CA HIS A 326 7.63 -11.05 -2.43
C HIS A 326 8.58 -10.92 -3.62
N ARG A 327 9.79 -10.43 -3.38
CA ARG A 327 10.83 -10.19 -4.39
C ARG A 327 11.60 -11.46 -4.78
N SER A 328 11.28 -12.59 -4.13
CA SER A 328 11.91 -13.92 -4.32
C SER A 328 13.42 -13.92 -4.13
N THR A 329 13.91 -13.12 -3.18
CA THR A 329 15.33 -13.00 -2.81
C THR A 329 15.67 -13.83 -1.57
N LEU A 330 14.68 -14.16 -0.71
CA LEU A 330 14.89 -14.99 0.48
C LEU A 330 15.28 -16.41 0.08
N GLY A 331 16.24 -16.99 0.77
CA GLY A 331 16.80 -18.33 0.46
C GLY A 331 17.90 -18.32 -0.60
N TYR A 332 18.04 -17.23 -1.36
CA TYR A 332 19.07 -17.05 -2.39
C TYR A 332 20.12 -16.01 -1.99
N LEU A 333 19.69 -14.92 -1.37
CA LEU A 333 20.56 -13.89 -0.83
C LEU A 333 20.48 -13.93 0.70
N HIS A 334 21.65 -14.10 1.34
CA HIS A 334 21.73 -14.30 2.79
C HIS A 334 21.86 -13.02 3.58
N THR A 335 21.86 -11.85 2.91
CA THR A 335 21.75 -10.52 3.53
C THR A 335 20.51 -9.83 2.97
N GLN A 336 19.63 -9.37 3.85
CA GLN A 336 18.38 -8.72 3.50
C GLN A 336 18.18 -7.41 4.32
N PRO A 337 17.52 -6.39 3.72
CA PRO A 337 17.09 -6.33 2.35
C PRO A 337 18.28 -6.21 1.39
N THR A 338 18.10 -6.66 0.14
CA THR A 338 18.99 -6.24 -0.93
C THR A 338 18.45 -4.95 -1.57
N TYR A 339 19.38 -4.08 -1.96
CA TYR A 339 19.07 -2.82 -2.67
C TYR A 339 19.32 -2.94 -4.19
N ASP A 340 19.68 -4.12 -4.66
CA ASP A 340 19.86 -4.42 -6.08
C ASP A 340 18.54 -4.92 -6.69
N ALA A 341 17.81 -4.01 -7.34
CA ALA A 341 16.56 -4.32 -8.04
C ALA A 341 16.73 -5.38 -9.14
N GLY A 342 17.93 -5.56 -9.68
CA GLY A 342 18.22 -6.61 -10.64
C GLY A 342 18.10 -8.04 -10.09
N GLN A 343 18.05 -8.18 -8.77
CA GLN A 343 17.82 -9.47 -8.09
C GLN A 343 16.34 -9.78 -7.86
N PHE A 344 15.45 -8.79 -8.05
CA PHE A 344 14.03 -8.94 -7.74
C PHE A 344 13.32 -9.74 -8.84
N TYR A 345 12.39 -10.59 -8.41
CA TYR A 345 11.46 -11.31 -9.29
C TYR A 345 12.16 -12.16 -10.39
N THR A 346 13.41 -12.58 -10.16
CA THR A 346 14.19 -13.34 -11.15
C THR A 346 13.85 -14.85 -11.17
N ARG A 347 12.89 -15.30 -10.33
CA ARG A 347 12.50 -16.70 -10.22
C ARG A 347 11.15 -16.95 -10.88
N ASP A 348 10.91 -18.18 -11.33
CA ASP A 348 9.63 -18.58 -11.92
C ASP A 348 8.47 -18.49 -10.93
N ILE A 349 8.72 -18.83 -9.66
CA ILE A 349 7.77 -18.64 -8.56
C ILE A 349 8.12 -17.34 -7.84
N THR A 350 7.33 -16.32 -8.09
CA THR A 350 7.50 -14.96 -7.54
C THR A 350 6.17 -14.20 -7.52
N ASN A 351 6.13 -13.02 -6.92
CA ASN A 351 4.99 -12.12 -7.07
C ASN A 351 4.99 -11.45 -8.44
N HIS A 352 4.38 -12.12 -9.43
CA HIS A 352 4.31 -11.60 -10.81
C HIS A 352 3.45 -10.34 -10.91
N TYR A 353 2.44 -10.16 -10.08
CA TYR A 353 1.65 -8.92 -10.02
C TYR A 353 2.57 -7.72 -9.75
N SER A 354 3.32 -7.77 -8.65
CA SER A 354 4.23 -6.70 -8.27
C SER A 354 5.32 -6.48 -9.34
N ARG A 355 5.93 -7.56 -9.84
CA ARG A 355 6.90 -7.51 -10.94
C ARG A 355 6.37 -6.77 -12.16
N ILE A 356 5.13 -7.08 -12.57
CA ILE A 356 4.51 -6.47 -13.76
C ILE A 356 4.19 -4.99 -13.52
N VAL A 357 3.68 -4.65 -12.33
CA VAL A 357 3.38 -3.26 -11.99
C VAL A 357 4.65 -2.41 -11.97
N HIS A 358 5.71 -2.86 -11.25
CA HIS A 358 7.02 -2.17 -11.24
C HIS A 358 7.61 -1.98 -12.66
N ALA A 359 7.54 -3.02 -13.49
CA ALA A 359 8.10 -2.98 -14.85
C ALA A 359 7.35 -1.99 -15.79
N ASN A 360 6.16 -1.54 -15.41
CA ASN A 360 5.37 -0.57 -16.16
C ASN A 360 5.33 0.82 -15.52
N MET A 361 6.07 1.05 -14.43
CA MET A 361 6.32 2.38 -13.88
C MET A 361 7.52 3.04 -14.56
N ALA A 362 7.42 4.33 -14.87
CA ALA A 362 8.47 5.08 -15.59
C ALA A 362 9.78 5.16 -14.79
N ASP A 363 9.69 5.19 -13.46
CA ASP A 363 10.83 5.21 -12.53
C ASP A 363 11.11 3.83 -11.91
N GLY A 364 10.34 2.79 -12.31
CA GLY A 364 10.44 1.45 -11.76
C GLY A 364 9.92 1.31 -10.32
N ARG A 365 9.29 2.33 -9.76
CA ARG A 365 8.78 2.34 -8.38
C ARG A 365 7.27 2.09 -8.34
N ALA A 366 6.85 1.18 -7.48
CA ALA A 366 5.45 0.87 -7.23
C ALA A 366 5.22 0.53 -5.76
N TYR A 367 4.00 0.66 -5.29
CA TYR A 367 3.59 0.13 -3.98
C TYR A 367 2.71 -1.10 -4.22
N GLY A 368 3.35 -2.20 -4.70
CA GLY A 368 2.66 -3.39 -5.21
C GLY A 368 2.35 -4.45 -4.16
N PHE A 369 2.85 -4.31 -2.92
CA PHE A 369 2.54 -5.17 -1.78
C PHE A 369 2.80 -4.42 -0.46
N PRO A 370 2.23 -4.85 0.68
CA PRO A 370 2.56 -4.26 1.97
C PRO A 370 4.08 -4.32 2.22
N PHE A 371 4.68 -3.20 2.66
CA PHE A 371 6.12 -3.05 2.87
C PHE A 371 7.01 -3.09 1.61
N ASP A 372 6.46 -2.72 0.45
CA ASP A 372 7.28 -2.48 -0.76
C ASP A 372 8.22 -1.27 -0.60
N ASP A 373 8.02 -0.48 0.47
CA ASP A 373 8.89 0.58 0.95
C ASP A 373 10.23 0.08 1.53
N VAL A 374 10.36 -1.21 1.85
CA VAL A 374 11.64 -1.79 2.27
C VAL A 374 12.67 -1.64 1.16
N GLY A 375 13.65 -0.75 1.38
CA GLY A 375 14.73 -0.47 0.44
C GLY A 375 14.44 0.70 -0.51
N GLY A 376 13.29 1.38 -0.41
CA GLY A 376 12.98 2.59 -1.17
C GLY A 376 12.51 2.33 -2.61
N PHE A 377 11.73 1.26 -2.83
CA PHE A 377 11.22 0.88 -4.16
C PHE A 377 9.75 1.23 -4.38
N GLU A 378 9.12 1.84 -3.40
CA GLU A 378 7.71 2.23 -3.39
C GLU A 378 7.42 3.48 -4.23
N SER A 379 6.19 3.60 -4.73
CA SER A 379 5.65 4.83 -5.34
C SER A 379 5.09 5.77 -4.27
N LEU A 380 5.97 6.31 -3.45
CA LEU A 380 5.66 7.23 -2.35
C LEU A 380 6.46 8.51 -2.48
N VAL A 381 5.83 9.65 -2.22
CA VAL A 381 6.49 10.94 -2.01
C VAL A 381 6.33 11.36 -0.55
N HIS A 382 7.41 11.93 0.01
CA HIS A 382 7.43 12.51 1.35
C HIS A 382 8.12 13.85 1.33
N ASP A 383 7.56 14.81 2.04
CA ASP A 383 8.23 16.06 2.37
C ASP A 383 7.76 16.54 3.77
N GLY A 384 8.72 16.93 4.59
CA GLY A 384 8.42 17.42 5.93
C GLY A 384 7.97 18.88 5.97
N ASP A 385 8.05 19.61 4.83
CA ASP A 385 7.64 21.01 4.71
C ASP A 385 6.84 21.22 3.41
N PRO A 386 5.72 20.48 3.21
CA PRO A 386 4.94 20.54 2.00
C PRO A 386 4.19 21.87 1.89
N SER A 387 4.21 22.49 0.72
CA SER A 387 3.37 23.65 0.37
C SER A 387 2.12 23.24 -0.41
N SER A 388 2.20 22.15 -1.19
CA SER A 388 1.09 21.55 -1.91
C SER A 388 1.38 20.10 -2.27
N ALA A 389 0.32 19.37 -2.63
CA ALA A 389 0.41 18.01 -3.16
C ALA A 389 -0.41 17.87 -4.45
N ALA A 390 -0.16 16.81 -5.21
CA ALA A 390 -0.93 16.53 -6.40
C ALA A 390 -1.14 15.02 -6.62
N ILE A 391 -2.31 14.68 -7.20
CA ILE A 391 -2.64 13.38 -7.77
C ILE A 391 -2.99 13.64 -9.24
N GLY A 392 -2.29 12.96 -10.15
CA GLY A 392 -2.56 13.03 -11.59
C GLY A 392 -3.20 11.72 -12.05
N LEU A 393 -4.48 11.76 -12.43
CA LEU A 393 -5.20 10.62 -13.03
C LEU A 393 -4.80 10.53 -14.51
N THR A 394 -4.30 9.37 -14.95
CA THR A 394 -3.76 9.18 -16.30
C THR A 394 -4.49 8.05 -17.07
N PRO A 395 -4.28 7.93 -18.38
CA PRO A 395 -4.90 6.88 -19.20
C PRO A 395 -4.64 5.45 -18.76
#